data_ebca5d1171b25c48ad3f360c8d7c5a7d
#
_entry.id   ebca5d1171b25c48ad3f360c8d7c5a7d
#
_cell.length_a   1.000
_cell.length_b   1.000
_cell.length_c   1.000
_cell.angle_alpha   90.00
_cell.angle_beta   90.00
_cell.angle_gamma   90.00
#
_symmetry.space_group_name_H-M   'P 1'
#
loop_
_entity.id
_entity.type
_entity.pdbx_description
1 polymer ?
#
loop_
_entity_poly.entity_id
_entity_poly.type
_entity_poly.pdbx_seq_one_letter_code
_entity_poly.pdbx_strand_id
1 'polypeptide(L)'
;MSKNRLLGLISAMAMVPALAGAAEEEITYANQVSRIIQDNCQICHQPGQIGPMSFTNYEEVRPWAPLIRMRVLDREMPPYQYDHDIGVQELKNDWRMSDEDVNTIVAWVDAGSPMGNLEELPSAKQYPTIGEWRLAEELGEPDHIIQSSKWDVPAAGQDLWWEPEVPTGITES
;
A
#
# COMPACT_ATOMS: atom_id res chain seq x y z
N MET A 1 72.01 4.80 54.20
CA MET A 1 70.89 3.84 54.04
C MET A 1 69.74 4.55 53.30
N SER A 2 69.72 4.40 51.98
CA SER A 2 68.77 5.07 51.11
C SER A 2 67.55 4.12 50.81
N LYS A 3 66.34 4.53 51.12
CA LYS A 3 65.15 3.80 50.83
C LYS A 3 64.48 4.39 49.57
N ASN A 4 64.70 3.75 48.42
CA ASN A 4 63.98 4.06 47.16
C ASN A 4 62.53 3.58 47.27
N ARG A 5 61.60 4.49 47.20
CA ARG A 5 60.19 4.19 47.02
C ARG A 5 59.89 4.25 45.53
N LEU A 6 59.62 3.11 44.92
CA LEU A 6 59.04 3.01 43.59
C LEU A 6 57.54 3.36 43.66
N LEU A 7 57.15 4.47 43.05
CA LEU A 7 55.73 4.75 42.80
C LEU A 7 55.34 4.05 41.50
N GLY A 8 54.47 3.03 41.64
CA GLY A 8 53.80 2.40 40.48
C GLY A 8 52.66 3.30 39.99
N LEU A 9 52.77 3.79 38.76
CA LEU A 9 51.66 4.41 38.04
C LEU A 9 50.68 3.31 37.56
N ILE A 10 49.50 3.28 38.17
CA ILE A 10 48.37 2.45 37.67
C ILE A 10 47.66 3.30 36.62
N SER A 11 47.88 2.98 35.34
CA SER A 11 47.14 3.57 34.22
C SER A 11 45.73 2.96 34.17
N ALA A 12 44.75 3.72 34.64
CA ALA A 12 43.34 3.34 34.52
C ALA A 12 42.91 3.56 33.05
N MET A 13 42.82 2.48 32.32
CA MET A 13 42.28 2.45 30.94
C MET A 13 40.75 2.58 31.03
N ALA A 14 40.24 3.78 30.79
CA ALA A 14 38.79 4.04 30.75
C ALA A 14 38.19 3.32 29.52
N MET A 15 37.42 2.28 29.81
CA MET A 15 36.64 1.57 28.81
C MET A 15 35.40 2.42 28.49
N VAL A 16 35.47 3.16 27.37
CA VAL A 16 34.32 3.89 26.83
C VAL A 16 33.38 2.84 26.22
N PRO A 17 32.13 2.68 26.70
CA PRO A 17 31.16 1.84 26.02
C PRO A 17 30.85 2.44 24.66
N ALA A 18 31.16 1.73 23.57
CA ALA A 18 30.67 2.05 22.26
C ALA A 18 29.14 1.87 22.30
N LEU A 19 28.41 2.99 22.28
CA LEU A 19 27.00 2.98 21.95
C LEU A 19 26.91 2.48 20.49
N ALA A 20 26.65 1.18 20.32
CA ALA A 20 26.17 0.64 19.06
C ALA A 20 24.79 1.28 18.83
N GLY A 21 24.75 2.39 18.11
CA GLY A 21 23.50 2.91 17.56
C GLY A 21 22.90 1.79 16.70
N ALA A 22 21.69 1.35 17.02
CA ALA A 22 20.93 0.52 16.11
C ALA A 22 20.92 1.28 14.78
N ALA A 23 21.49 0.71 13.73
CA ALA A 23 21.37 1.25 12.39
C ALA A 23 19.86 1.27 12.09
N GLU A 24 19.32 2.47 11.85
CA GLU A 24 17.94 2.60 11.40
C GLU A 24 17.81 1.80 10.09
N GLU A 25 16.91 0.85 10.06
CA GLU A 25 16.74 -0.03 8.90
C GLU A 25 16.35 0.81 7.69
N GLU A 26 17.12 0.70 6.61
CA GLU A 26 16.88 1.45 5.38
C GLU A 26 15.53 1.06 4.80
N ILE A 27 14.66 2.04 4.56
CA ILE A 27 13.37 1.80 3.92
C ILE A 27 13.58 1.52 2.44
N THR A 28 13.20 0.30 2.01
CA THR A 28 13.35 -0.14 0.61
C THR A 28 12.03 -0.61 0.03
N TYR A 29 11.97 -0.67 -1.31
CA TYR A 29 10.82 -1.25 -1.99
C TYR A 29 10.61 -2.71 -1.57
N ALA A 30 11.65 -3.52 -1.61
CA ALA A 30 11.56 -4.95 -1.36
C ALA A 30 11.12 -5.27 0.07
N ASN A 31 11.63 -4.55 1.07
CA ASN A 31 11.31 -4.85 2.47
C ASN A 31 9.94 -4.30 2.89
N GLN A 32 9.71 -2.98 2.78
CA GLN A 32 8.50 -2.35 3.34
C GLN A 32 7.49 -1.93 2.26
N VAL A 33 7.94 -1.19 1.22
CA VAL A 33 7.04 -0.48 0.32
C VAL A 33 6.22 -1.42 -0.56
N SER A 34 6.80 -2.54 -1.00
CA SER A 34 6.08 -3.52 -1.82
C SER A 34 4.85 -4.08 -1.13
N ARG A 35 4.90 -4.28 0.20
CA ARG A 35 3.76 -4.74 1.00
C ARG A 35 2.67 -3.68 1.06
N ILE A 36 3.06 -2.42 1.30
CA ILE A 36 2.14 -1.29 1.33
C ILE A 36 1.44 -1.13 -0.03
N ILE A 37 2.19 -1.23 -1.13
CA ILE A 37 1.64 -1.16 -2.49
C ILE A 37 0.69 -2.33 -2.77
N GLN A 38 1.02 -3.54 -2.34
CA GLN A 38 0.13 -4.68 -2.46
C GLN A 38 -1.16 -4.50 -1.67
N ASP A 39 -1.07 -3.97 -0.46
CA ASP A 39 -2.22 -3.87 0.42
C ASP A 39 -3.18 -2.73 0.05
N ASN A 40 -2.63 -1.63 -0.45
CA ASN A 40 -3.39 -0.39 -0.62
C ASN A 40 -3.58 0.04 -2.08
N CYS A 41 -2.76 -0.44 -3.03
CA CYS A 41 -2.75 0.10 -4.40
C CYS A 41 -3.11 -0.93 -5.47
N GLN A 42 -2.56 -2.15 -5.38
CA GLN A 42 -2.64 -3.13 -6.47
C GLN A 42 -4.05 -3.63 -6.75
N ILE A 43 -4.97 -3.58 -5.79
CA ILE A 43 -6.36 -3.96 -6.03
C ILE A 43 -6.98 -3.18 -7.20
N CYS A 44 -6.56 -1.93 -7.40
CA CYS A 44 -6.99 -1.08 -8.51
C CYS A 44 -5.90 -0.92 -9.59
N HIS A 45 -4.62 -0.91 -9.21
CA HIS A 45 -3.48 -0.64 -10.09
C HIS A 45 -2.78 -1.93 -10.53
N GLN A 46 -3.46 -2.72 -11.35
CA GLN A 46 -2.93 -3.92 -12.00
C GLN A 46 -3.62 -4.12 -13.37
N PRO A 47 -3.07 -4.94 -14.27
CA PRO A 47 -3.67 -5.18 -15.57
C PRO A 47 -5.13 -5.63 -15.47
N GLY A 48 -6.02 -4.99 -16.24
CA GLY A 48 -7.45 -5.32 -16.28
C GLY A 48 -8.30 -4.70 -15.15
N GLN A 49 -7.71 -3.89 -14.29
CA GLN A 49 -8.42 -3.16 -13.23
C GLN A 49 -8.61 -1.67 -13.58
N ILE A 50 -9.28 -0.93 -12.70
CA ILE A 50 -9.70 0.45 -12.97
C ILE A 50 -8.54 1.46 -12.98
N GLY A 51 -7.44 1.17 -12.29
CA GLY A 51 -6.27 2.06 -12.24
C GLY A 51 -5.58 2.18 -13.59
N PRO A 52 -5.24 3.41 -14.04
CA PRO A 52 -4.70 3.63 -15.39
C PRO A 52 -3.26 3.14 -15.57
N MET A 53 -2.52 2.92 -14.48
CA MET A 53 -1.16 2.37 -14.48
C MET A 53 -1.10 1.12 -13.61
N SER A 54 -0.19 0.21 -13.93
CA SER A 54 0.09 -0.99 -13.14
C SER A 54 1.16 -0.72 -12.08
N PHE A 55 1.04 -1.33 -10.91
CA PHE A 55 1.99 -1.25 -9.80
C PHE A 55 2.35 -2.65 -9.27
N THR A 56 2.47 -3.64 -10.15
CA THR A 56 2.70 -5.04 -9.76
C THR A 56 4.17 -5.35 -9.43
N ASN A 57 5.09 -4.49 -9.81
CA ASN A 57 6.52 -4.64 -9.56
C ASN A 57 7.21 -3.28 -9.42
N TYR A 58 8.49 -3.30 -9.02
CA TYR A 58 9.29 -2.09 -8.80
C TYR A 58 9.43 -1.20 -10.04
N GLU A 59 9.66 -1.80 -11.19
CA GLU A 59 9.87 -1.10 -12.46
C GLU A 59 8.63 -0.29 -12.87
N GLU A 60 7.45 -0.79 -12.51
CA GLU A 60 6.18 -0.10 -12.74
C GLU A 60 5.92 0.99 -11.69
N VAL A 61 6.29 0.77 -10.43
CA VAL A 61 6.05 1.72 -9.32
C VAL A 61 7.03 2.89 -9.34
N ARG A 62 8.32 2.62 -9.53
CA ARG A 62 9.38 3.61 -9.36
C ARG A 62 9.23 4.88 -10.22
N PRO A 63 8.85 4.81 -11.50
CA PRO A 63 8.63 6.02 -12.31
C PRO A 63 7.54 6.95 -11.76
N TRP A 64 6.58 6.40 -11.03
CA TRP A 64 5.46 7.12 -10.43
C TRP A 64 5.69 7.53 -8.98
N ALA A 65 6.81 7.15 -8.38
CA ALA A 65 7.09 7.38 -6.96
C ALA A 65 6.85 8.85 -6.51
N PRO A 66 7.29 9.89 -7.24
CA PRO A 66 7.02 11.27 -6.83
C PRO A 66 5.52 11.62 -6.84
N LEU A 67 4.76 11.07 -7.81
CA LEU A 67 3.32 11.29 -7.88
C LEU A 67 2.58 10.49 -6.80
N ILE A 68 2.99 9.24 -6.54
CA ILE A 68 2.47 8.43 -5.45
C ILE A 68 2.64 9.16 -4.13
N ARG A 69 3.86 9.67 -3.84
CA ARG A 69 4.14 10.46 -2.64
C ARG A 69 3.16 11.62 -2.46
N MET A 70 2.95 12.40 -3.50
CA MET A 70 2.04 13.54 -3.48
C MET A 70 0.61 13.07 -3.17
N ARG A 71 0.11 12.07 -3.89
CA ARG A 71 -1.27 11.59 -3.76
C ARG A 71 -1.58 10.97 -2.41
N VAL A 72 -0.63 10.24 -1.82
CA VAL A 72 -0.83 9.65 -0.48
C VAL A 72 -0.75 10.70 0.63
N LEU A 73 0.10 11.73 0.49
CA LEU A 73 0.14 12.87 1.42
C LEU A 73 -1.15 13.67 1.42
N ASP A 74 -1.69 13.93 0.23
CA ASP A 74 -2.94 14.67 0.05
C ASP A 74 -4.18 13.81 0.35
N ARG A 75 -4.00 12.53 0.73
CA ARG A 75 -5.06 11.55 0.98
C ARG A 75 -6.01 11.35 -0.21
N GLU A 76 -5.55 11.61 -1.41
CA GLU A 76 -6.29 11.36 -2.65
C GLU A 76 -6.19 9.89 -3.09
N MET A 77 -5.13 9.19 -2.67
CA MET A 77 -4.92 7.76 -2.91
C MET A 77 -4.52 7.02 -1.63
N PRO A 78 -5.11 5.86 -1.35
CA PRO A 78 -6.27 5.26 -2.03
C PRO A 78 -7.51 6.17 -1.97
N PRO A 79 -8.43 6.11 -2.99
CA PRO A 79 -9.61 6.97 -3.02
C PRO A 79 -10.60 6.54 -1.94
N TYR A 80 -10.62 7.25 -0.82
CA TYR A 80 -11.51 7.00 0.29
C TYR A 80 -12.21 8.31 0.69
N GLN A 81 -13.50 8.38 0.46
CA GLN A 81 -14.30 9.61 0.51
C GLN A 81 -14.71 10.04 1.92
N TYR A 82 -13.99 9.61 2.95
CA TYR A 82 -14.26 9.98 4.33
C TYR A 82 -13.22 10.98 4.84
N ASP A 83 -13.70 11.98 5.57
CA ASP A 83 -12.84 12.89 6.30
C ASP A 83 -12.18 12.13 7.47
N HIS A 84 -10.86 12.27 7.61
CA HIS A 84 -10.08 11.58 8.63
C HIS A 84 -10.28 12.15 10.03
N ASP A 85 -10.84 13.36 10.14
CA ASP A 85 -10.93 14.12 11.39
C ASP A 85 -12.39 14.38 11.83
N ILE A 86 -13.38 14.10 10.99
CA ILE A 86 -14.78 14.45 11.23
C ILE A 86 -15.66 13.21 11.32
N GLY A 87 -16.55 13.19 12.30
CA GLY A 87 -17.59 12.15 12.44
C GLY A 87 -17.10 10.87 13.08
N VAL A 88 -17.76 9.75 12.77
CA VAL A 88 -17.43 8.42 13.29
C VAL A 88 -16.18 7.90 12.58
N GLN A 89 -15.14 7.61 13.34
CA GLN A 89 -13.84 7.15 12.83
C GLN A 89 -13.64 5.62 12.91
N GLU A 90 -14.44 4.93 13.73
CA GLU A 90 -14.41 3.47 13.84
C GLU A 90 -15.30 2.86 12.75
N LEU A 91 -14.72 2.62 11.57
CA LEU A 91 -15.42 2.10 10.41
C LEU A 91 -15.16 0.61 10.24
N LYS A 92 -16.20 -0.16 9.93
CA LYS A 92 -16.03 -1.55 9.52
C LYS A 92 -15.39 -1.61 8.12
N ASN A 93 -14.36 -2.45 7.96
CA ASN A 93 -13.60 -2.56 6.71
C ASN A 93 -12.98 -1.22 6.27
N ASP A 94 -12.31 -0.55 7.17
CA ASP A 94 -11.63 0.70 6.91
C ASP A 94 -10.47 0.48 5.91
N TRP A 95 -10.52 1.16 4.77
CA TRP A 95 -9.51 1.07 3.70
C TRP A 95 -8.55 2.25 3.71
N ARG A 96 -8.65 3.11 4.70
CA ARG A 96 -7.74 4.24 4.80
C ARG A 96 -6.32 3.74 5.03
N MET A 97 -5.40 4.28 4.27
CA MET A 97 -3.97 4.04 4.50
C MET A 97 -3.56 4.63 5.84
N SER A 98 -2.83 3.89 6.65
CA SER A 98 -2.32 4.35 7.93
C SER A 98 -1.31 5.51 7.76
N ASP A 99 -1.17 6.34 8.79
CA ASP A 99 -0.13 7.39 8.78
C ASP A 99 1.28 6.79 8.71
N GLU A 100 1.49 5.61 9.28
CA GLU A 100 2.75 4.88 9.23
C GLU A 100 3.09 4.48 7.78
N ASP A 101 2.13 3.92 7.05
CA ASP A 101 2.32 3.54 5.64
C ASP A 101 2.59 4.76 4.75
N VAL A 102 1.84 5.86 4.97
CA VAL A 102 2.07 7.11 4.24
C VAL A 102 3.48 7.63 4.50
N ASN A 103 3.90 7.69 5.78
CA ASN A 103 5.23 8.16 6.14
C ASN A 103 6.33 7.24 5.57
N THR A 104 6.11 5.93 5.53
CA THR A 104 7.03 4.96 4.94
C THR A 104 7.21 5.20 3.44
N ILE A 105 6.12 5.40 2.69
CA ILE A 105 6.19 5.74 1.27
C ILE A 105 6.93 7.06 1.06
N VAL A 106 6.62 8.08 1.85
CA VAL A 106 7.25 9.39 1.76
C VAL A 106 8.75 9.29 1.98
N ALA A 107 9.17 8.63 3.06
CA ALA A 107 10.57 8.44 3.40
C ALA A 107 11.32 7.64 2.31
N TRP A 108 10.69 6.60 1.76
CA TRP A 108 11.24 5.83 0.64
C TRP A 108 11.49 6.69 -0.60
N VAL A 109 10.52 7.54 -0.97
CA VAL A 109 10.64 8.41 -2.14
C VAL A 109 11.72 9.47 -1.90
N ASP A 110 11.75 10.08 -0.72
CA ASP A 110 12.73 11.10 -0.33
C ASP A 110 14.16 10.51 -0.29
N ALA A 111 14.32 9.21 0.01
CA ALA A 111 15.59 8.48 -0.08
C ALA A 111 15.98 8.07 -1.53
N GLY A 112 15.21 8.46 -2.55
CA GLY A 112 15.52 8.16 -3.96
C GLY A 112 14.91 6.85 -4.45
N SER A 113 13.95 6.31 -3.73
CA SER A 113 13.20 5.09 -4.08
C SER A 113 14.08 3.85 -4.27
N PRO A 114 14.90 3.47 -3.27
CA PRO A 114 15.78 2.31 -3.39
C PRO A 114 14.99 1.00 -3.54
N MET A 115 15.53 0.07 -4.36
CA MET A 115 14.93 -1.25 -4.58
C MET A 115 15.07 -2.16 -3.37
N GLY A 116 16.22 -2.20 -2.73
CA GLY A 116 16.55 -3.13 -1.66
C GLY A 116 16.90 -4.54 -2.16
N ASN A 117 16.90 -5.50 -1.24
CA ASN A 117 17.23 -6.90 -1.53
C ASN A 117 16.02 -7.65 -2.08
N LEU A 118 16.15 -8.24 -3.26
CA LEU A 118 15.09 -8.99 -3.94
C LEU A 118 14.54 -10.18 -3.13
N GLU A 119 15.35 -10.74 -2.24
CA GLU A 119 14.95 -11.88 -1.38
C GLU A 119 13.91 -11.46 -0.32
N GLU A 120 13.77 -10.16 -0.06
CA GLU A 120 12.82 -9.60 0.90
C GLU A 120 11.45 -9.32 0.30
N LEU A 121 11.31 -9.44 -1.02
CA LEU A 121 10.04 -9.24 -1.70
C LEU A 121 8.97 -10.21 -1.17
N PRO A 122 7.77 -9.71 -0.87
CA PRO A 122 6.65 -10.58 -0.51
C PRO A 122 6.20 -11.41 -1.72
N SER A 123 5.54 -12.51 -1.45
CA SER A 123 4.83 -13.27 -2.48
C SER A 123 3.77 -12.37 -3.15
N ALA A 124 3.60 -12.54 -4.46
CA ALA A 124 2.57 -11.81 -5.20
C ALA A 124 1.17 -12.15 -4.64
N LYS A 125 0.37 -11.10 -4.40
CA LYS A 125 -1.04 -11.26 -4.03
C LYS A 125 -1.89 -11.56 -5.26
N GLN A 126 -2.95 -12.34 -5.04
CA GLN A 126 -4.00 -12.55 -6.02
C GLN A 126 -5.18 -11.64 -5.65
N TYR A 127 -5.73 -10.97 -6.65
CA TYR A 127 -6.88 -10.08 -6.47
C TYR A 127 -8.03 -10.59 -7.33
N PRO A 128 -9.29 -10.41 -6.87
CA PRO A 128 -10.45 -10.78 -7.65
C PRO A 128 -10.50 -10.04 -8.99
N THR A 129 -10.90 -10.74 -10.02
CA THR A 129 -11.12 -10.15 -11.34
C THR A 129 -12.42 -9.33 -11.36
N ILE A 130 -12.46 -8.23 -12.12
CA ILE A 130 -13.71 -7.48 -12.32
C ILE A 130 -14.75 -8.41 -12.96
N GLY A 131 -15.95 -8.46 -12.35
CA GLY A 131 -17.05 -9.30 -12.79
C GLY A 131 -17.02 -10.72 -12.25
N GLU A 132 -16.03 -11.08 -11.44
CA GLU A 132 -16.01 -12.37 -10.76
C GLU A 132 -16.97 -12.39 -9.57
N TRP A 133 -17.75 -13.49 -9.46
CA TRP A 133 -18.63 -13.74 -8.33
C TRP A 133 -17.81 -14.15 -7.10
N ARG A 134 -17.67 -13.25 -6.14
CA ARG A 134 -16.78 -13.42 -4.96
C ARG A 134 -17.45 -14.07 -3.75
N LEU A 135 -18.74 -14.27 -3.80
CA LEU A 135 -19.53 -14.86 -2.70
C LEU A 135 -19.77 -16.35 -2.90
N ALA A 136 -19.11 -16.99 -3.88
CA ALA A 136 -19.31 -18.41 -4.19
C ALA A 136 -19.05 -19.35 -2.99
N GLU A 137 -18.07 -19.01 -2.15
CA GLU A 137 -17.75 -19.80 -0.94
C GLU A 137 -18.85 -19.73 0.12
N GLU A 138 -19.53 -18.59 0.24
CA GLU A 138 -20.57 -18.36 1.26
C GLU A 138 -21.97 -18.71 0.76
N LEU A 139 -22.27 -18.37 -0.48
CA LEU A 139 -23.63 -18.44 -1.04
C LEU A 139 -23.79 -19.46 -2.18
N GLY A 140 -22.70 -20.08 -2.63
CA GLY A 140 -22.72 -20.89 -3.86
C GLY A 140 -22.69 -20.01 -5.12
N GLU A 141 -22.82 -20.67 -6.28
CA GLU A 141 -22.92 -19.96 -7.56
C GLU A 141 -24.26 -19.17 -7.65
N PRO A 142 -24.30 -18.05 -8.37
CA PRO A 142 -25.51 -17.27 -8.51
C PRO A 142 -26.60 -18.05 -9.28
N ASP A 143 -27.81 -18.09 -8.74
CA ASP A 143 -28.93 -18.75 -9.40
C ASP A 143 -29.29 -18.12 -10.75
N HIS A 144 -29.03 -16.82 -10.88
CA HIS A 144 -29.33 -16.06 -12.08
C HIS A 144 -28.44 -14.82 -12.22
N ILE A 145 -27.97 -14.56 -13.43
CA ILE A 145 -27.16 -13.38 -13.75
C ILE A 145 -27.93 -12.49 -14.71
N ILE A 146 -28.18 -11.26 -14.31
CA ILE A 146 -28.77 -10.22 -15.14
C ILE A 146 -27.66 -9.30 -15.63
N GLN A 147 -27.56 -9.14 -16.93
CA GLN A 147 -26.55 -8.28 -17.55
C GLN A 147 -27.22 -7.16 -18.34
N SER A 148 -26.83 -5.92 -18.01
CA SER A 148 -27.27 -4.76 -18.77
C SER A 148 -26.58 -4.69 -20.14
N SER A 149 -27.16 -3.94 -21.08
CA SER A 149 -26.46 -3.59 -22.31
C SER A 149 -25.22 -2.73 -22.01
N LYS A 150 -24.26 -2.77 -22.94
CA LYS A 150 -23.07 -1.93 -22.82
C LYS A 150 -23.46 -0.44 -22.89
N TRP A 151 -22.87 0.37 -22.01
CA TRP A 151 -23.00 1.81 -21.99
C TRP A 151 -21.64 2.45 -22.16
N ASP A 152 -21.52 3.38 -23.10
CA ASP A 152 -20.29 4.14 -23.32
C ASP A 152 -20.37 5.45 -22.52
N VAL A 153 -19.65 5.53 -21.40
CA VAL A 153 -19.59 6.71 -20.55
C VAL A 153 -18.72 7.78 -21.22
N PRO A 154 -19.24 9.01 -21.46
CA PRO A 154 -18.43 10.08 -22.00
C PRO A 154 -17.25 10.42 -21.08
N ALA A 155 -16.09 10.71 -21.67
CA ALA A 155 -14.88 11.05 -20.91
C ALA A 155 -14.95 12.40 -20.20
N ALA A 156 -15.89 13.26 -20.59
CA ALA A 156 -16.13 14.56 -19.98
C ALA A 156 -17.59 14.95 -20.16
N GLY A 157 -18.11 15.75 -19.25
CA GLY A 157 -19.49 16.24 -19.30
C GLY A 157 -20.16 16.19 -17.93
N GLN A 158 -21.47 16.43 -17.93
CA GLN A 158 -22.30 16.27 -16.75
C GLN A 158 -22.57 14.79 -16.49
N ASP A 159 -22.75 14.42 -15.23
CA ASP A 159 -23.16 13.06 -14.84
C ASP A 159 -24.44 12.67 -15.55
N LEU A 160 -24.42 11.47 -16.15
CA LEU A 160 -25.55 10.91 -16.85
C LEU A 160 -26.15 9.77 -16.03
N TRP A 161 -27.46 9.82 -15.87
CA TRP A 161 -28.22 8.70 -15.31
C TRP A 161 -28.58 7.73 -16.44
N TRP A 162 -28.29 6.46 -16.22
CA TRP A 162 -28.63 5.40 -17.14
C TRP A 162 -29.43 4.33 -16.40
N GLU A 163 -30.68 4.18 -16.79
CA GLU A 163 -31.64 3.28 -16.19
C GLU A 163 -32.14 2.26 -17.24
N PRO A 164 -31.34 1.22 -17.57
CA PRO A 164 -31.76 0.24 -18.57
C PRO A 164 -32.83 -0.69 -18.01
N GLU A 165 -33.85 -0.95 -18.82
CA GLU A 165 -34.76 -2.08 -18.57
C GLU A 165 -34.09 -3.35 -19.09
N VAL A 166 -33.86 -4.31 -18.19
CA VAL A 166 -33.21 -5.59 -18.51
C VAL A 166 -34.20 -6.72 -18.21
N PRO A 167 -34.57 -7.55 -19.23
CA PRO A 167 -35.38 -8.71 -18.98
C PRO A 167 -34.72 -9.68 -18.01
N THR A 168 -35.39 -10.05 -16.94
CA THR A 168 -34.82 -10.99 -15.96
C THR A 168 -34.78 -12.41 -16.47
N GLY A 169 -35.65 -12.77 -17.42
CA GLY A 169 -35.78 -14.15 -17.87
C GLY A 169 -36.44 -15.09 -16.84
N ILE A 170 -36.75 -14.58 -15.64
CA ILE A 170 -37.37 -15.35 -14.57
C ILE A 170 -38.86 -15.47 -14.92
N THR A 171 -39.34 -16.72 -15.11
CA THR A 171 -40.75 -17.02 -15.22
C THR A 171 -41.25 -17.55 -13.88
N GLU A 172 -42.35 -16.98 -13.40
CA GLU A 172 -42.99 -17.52 -12.20
C GLU A 172 -43.35 -19.00 -12.41
N SER A 173 -43.00 -19.84 -11.45
CA SER A 173 -43.32 -21.25 -11.41
C SER A 173 -44.60 -21.50 -10.61
#